data_f48735f0af1310156085740d2f501b8d
#
_entry.id   f48735f0af1310156085740d2f501b8d
#
_cell.length_a   1.000
_cell.length_b   1.000
_cell.length_c   1.000
_cell.angle_alpha   90.00
_cell.angle_beta   90.00
_cell.angle_gamma   90.00
#
_symmetry.space_group_name_H-M   'P 1'
#
loop_
_entity.id
_entity.type
_entity.pdbx_description
1 polymer ?
#
loop_
_entity_poly.entity_id
_entity_poly.type
_entity_poly.pdbx_seq_one_letter_code
_entity_poly.pdbx_strand_id
1 'polypeptide(L)'
;MPMHFKRLLPIPKDIREEMPLRSDLAEAKRAFDAEVAAIFRGEDDRRVLIIGPCSADREDSVLDYMTRLAALQERVSDRLVIIPRVYTNKPRTKGTGYKGLLHNPDPEAGDDLLEGVKAIRRMHLRVIEETGFFTADEMLYPTNYQYLVDLLSYVAVGARSVENQEHRLVASGISVPVGMKNPTAGSTSVMLNSIYAAQAEQGFIFRNWEVDTPGNPLAHAVLRGYIGLDGRTYPNYHYEHLERLAERYTPCLLYTSPSPRD
;
A
#
# COMPACT_ATOMS: atom_id res chain seq x y z
N MET A 1 1.80 -34.06 8.15
CA MET A 1 1.18 -32.72 8.07
C MET A 1 0.52 -32.59 6.70
N PRO A 2 -0.65 -31.94 6.57
CA PRO A 2 -1.32 -31.82 5.26
C PRO A 2 -0.65 -30.79 4.32
N MET A 3 0.23 -29.91 4.83
CA MET A 3 0.98 -28.97 4.00
C MET A 3 2.18 -29.66 3.33
N HIS A 4 2.31 -29.44 2.01
CA HIS A 4 3.44 -29.93 1.22
C HIS A 4 4.38 -28.75 0.88
N PHE A 5 5.60 -28.79 1.41
CA PHE A 5 6.64 -27.78 1.13
C PHE A 5 7.28 -28.11 -0.22
N LYS A 6 7.00 -27.31 -1.25
CA LYS A 6 7.47 -27.54 -2.62
C LYS A 6 8.93 -27.14 -2.83
N ARG A 7 9.29 -25.93 -2.41
CA ARG A 7 10.63 -25.37 -2.55
C ARG A 7 10.84 -24.20 -1.57
N LEU A 8 12.07 -23.91 -1.23
CA LEU A 8 12.45 -22.67 -0.58
C LEU A 8 12.50 -21.54 -1.62
N LEU A 9 11.89 -20.39 -1.30
CA LEU A 9 11.96 -19.19 -2.12
C LEU A 9 13.18 -18.35 -1.73
N PRO A 10 13.77 -17.58 -2.67
CA PRO A 10 14.81 -16.62 -2.35
C PRO A 10 14.33 -15.62 -1.29
N ILE A 11 15.24 -15.17 -0.41
CA ILE A 11 14.89 -14.12 0.53
C ILE A 11 14.80 -12.76 -0.19
N PRO A 12 14.08 -11.77 0.37
CA PRO A 12 13.93 -10.47 -0.27
C PRO A 12 15.22 -9.76 -0.63
N LYS A 13 16.29 -9.98 0.15
CA LYS A 13 17.62 -9.43 -0.14
C LYS A 13 18.13 -9.94 -1.48
N ASP A 14 18.07 -11.25 -1.73
CA ASP A 14 18.54 -11.86 -2.97
C ASP A 14 17.81 -11.31 -4.20
N ILE A 15 16.49 -11.16 -4.10
CA ILE A 15 15.67 -10.60 -5.20
C ILE A 15 15.96 -9.12 -5.43
N ARG A 16 16.22 -8.34 -4.38
CA ARG A 16 16.60 -6.94 -4.54
C ARG A 16 17.99 -6.77 -5.12
N GLU A 17 18.93 -7.69 -4.83
CA GLU A 17 20.26 -7.72 -5.43
C GLU A 17 20.22 -8.19 -6.89
N GLU A 18 19.34 -9.13 -7.24
CA GLU A 18 19.12 -9.59 -8.63
C GLU A 18 18.48 -8.50 -9.50
N MET A 19 17.57 -7.72 -8.91
CA MET A 19 16.78 -6.69 -9.59
C MET A 19 16.85 -5.36 -8.80
N PRO A 20 18.00 -4.69 -8.76
CA PRO A 20 18.21 -3.51 -7.94
C PRO A 20 17.49 -2.28 -8.49
N LEU A 21 17.03 -1.41 -7.60
CA LEU A 21 16.70 -0.04 -7.99
C LEU A 21 18.02 0.72 -8.26
N ARG A 22 18.11 1.42 -9.39
CA ARG A 22 19.28 2.23 -9.73
C ARG A 22 19.55 3.29 -8.65
N SER A 23 20.82 3.60 -8.42
CA SER A 23 21.23 4.51 -7.34
C SER A 23 20.67 5.92 -7.47
N ASP A 24 20.58 6.45 -8.69
CA ASP A 24 19.98 7.75 -9.00
C ASP A 24 18.48 7.78 -8.67
N LEU A 25 17.75 6.69 -9.00
CA LEU A 25 16.34 6.55 -8.68
C LEU A 25 16.11 6.31 -7.16
N ALA A 26 17.03 5.62 -6.50
CA ALA A 26 16.97 5.44 -5.05
C ALA A 26 17.16 6.78 -4.28
N GLU A 27 17.97 7.68 -4.81
CA GLU A 27 18.11 9.03 -4.26
C GLU A 27 16.88 9.88 -4.52
N ALA A 28 16.38 9.87 -5.75
CA ALA A 28 15.13 10.53 -6.12
C ALA A 28 13.94 10.03 -5.28
N LYS A 29 13.88 8.72 -5.02
CA LYS A 29 12.86 8.13 -4.14
C LYS A 29 12.93 8.71 -2.72
N ARG A 30 14.11 8.80 -2.12
CA ARG A 30 14.23 9.37 -0.77
C ARG A 30 13.74 10.81 -0.71
N ALA A 31 14.05 11.61 -1.73
CA ALA A 31 13.55 12.99 -1.82
C ALA A 31 12.02 13.03 -1.97
N PHE A 32 11.46 12.19 -2.83
CA PHE A 32 10.02 12.06 -3.01
C PHE A 32 9.29 11.56 -1.76
N ASP A 33 9.84 10.57 -1.06
CA ASP A 33 9.26 10.07 0.20
C ASP A 33 9.25 11.17 1.28
N ALA A 34 10.29 12.02 1.34
CA ALA A 34 10.32 13.17 2.25
C ALA A 34 9.28 14.22 1.89
N GLU A 35 9.10 14.50 0.60
CA GLU A 35 8.05 15.40 0.09
C GLU A 35 6.64 14.88 0.45
N VAL A 36 6.36 13.62 0.18
CA VAL A 36 5.09 12.99 0.55
C VAL A 36 4.86 13.06 2.07
N ALA A 37 5.89 12.74 2.86
CA ALA A 37 5.81 12.82 4.31
C ALA A 37 5.51 14.24 4.81
N ALA A 38 6.07 15.28 4.19
CA ALA A 38 5.79 16.68 4.51
C ALA A 38 4.30 17.02 4.29
N ILE A 39 3.70 16.55 3.20
CA ILE A 39 2.26 16.72 2.94
C ILE A 39 1.44 16.04 4.05
N PHE A 40 1.79 14.79 4.42
CA PHE A 40 1.08 14.07 5.48
C PHE A 40 1.24 14.72 6.86
N ARG A 41 2.30 15.47 7.10
CA ARG A 41 2.49 16.27 8.34
C ARG A 41 1.87 17.66 8.29
N GLY A 42 1.29 18.07 7.15
CA GLY A 42 0.72 19.39 6.96
C GLY A 42 1.78 20.51 6.81
N GLU A 43 3.00 20.17 6.43
CA GLU A 43 4.12 21.07 6.15
C GLU A 43 4.11 21.54 4.68
N ASP A 44 3.31 20.91 3.83
CA ASP A 44 3.08 21.23 2.43
C ASP A 44 1.58 21.22 2.15
N ASP A 45 1.06 22.28 1.53
CA ASP A 45 -0.38 22.46 1.27
C ASP A 45 -0.92 21.65 0.10
N ARG A 46 -0.04 21.01 -0.68
CA ARG A 46 -0.45 20.09 -1.77
C ARG A 46 -1.18 18.87 -1.20
N ARG A 47 -1.81 18.15 -2.07
CA ARG A 47 -2.54 16.92 -1.72
C ARG A 47 -1.93 15.73 -2.41
N VAL A 48 -1.95 14.58 -1.74
CA VAL A 48 -1.54 13.31 -2.34
C VAL A 48 -2.75 12.66 -3.02
N LEU A 49 -2.59 12.32 -4.30
CA LEU A 49 -3.58 11.55 -5.06
C LEU A 49 -3.03 10.15 -5.37
N ILE A 50 -3.62 9.12 -4.75
CA ILE A 50 -3.25 7.73 -5.02
C ILE A 50 -4.24 7.14 -6.01
N ILE A 51 -3.82 6.99 -7.26
CA ILE A 51 -4.70 6.60 -8.37
C ILE A 51 -4.03 5.58 -9.29
N GLY A 52 -4.82 4.67 -9.85
CA GLY A 52 -4.35 3.65 -10.79
C GLY A 52 -5.39 2.59 -11.09
N PRO A 53 -5.05 1.62 -11.93
CA PRO A 53 -5.96 0.53 -12.28
C PRO A 53 -6.36 -0.29 -11.05
N CYS A 54 -7.46 -1.02 -11.16
CA CYS A 54 -7.97 -1.86 -10.07
C CYS A 54 -7.00 -3.01 -9.73
N SER A 55 -6.24 -3.48 -10.73
CA SER A 55 -5.25 -4.55 -10.62
C SER A 55 -4.16 -4.31 -11.64
N ALA A 56 -2.90 -4.44 -11.24
CA ALA A 56 -1.75 -4.43 -12.13
C ALA A 56 -1.49 -5.87 -12.58
N ASP A 57 -2.16 -6.31 -13.66
CA ASP A 57 -2.13 -7.68 -14.18
C ASP A 57 -1.36 -7.81 -15.50
N ARG A 58 -1.21 -6.71 -16.24
CA ARG A 58 -0.50 -6.65 -17.52
C ARG A 58 0.43 -5.45 -17.56
N GLU A 59 1.70 -5.68 -17.82
CA GLU A 59 2.72 -4.64 -17.83
C GLU A 59 2.44 -3.55 -18.88
N ASP A 60 2.07 -3.94 -20.10
CA ASP A 60 1.77 -3.02 -21.20
C ASP A 60 0.64 -2.02 -20.85
N SER A 61 -0.45 -2.54 -20.31
CA SER A 61 -1.61 -1.73 -19.94
C SER A 61 -1.32 -0.81 -18.76
N VAL A 62 -0.55 -1.30 -17.79
CA VAL A 62 -0.13 -0.50 -16.63
C VAL A 62 0.79 0.63 -17.08
N LEU A 63 1.78 0.35 -17.92
CA LEU A 63 2.72 1.35 -18.42
C LEU A 63 2.05 2.42 -19.30
N ASP A 64 1.12 2.04 -20.19
CA ASP A 64 0.33 3.02 -20.96
C ASP A 64 -0.44 3.97 -20.03
N TYR A 65 -1.11 3.41 -19.01
CA TYR A 65 -1.82 4.21 -18.01
C TYR A 65 -0.87 5.16 -17.25
N MET A 66 0.27 4.64 -16.78
CA MET A 66 1.24 5.42 -15.99
C MET A 66 1.93 6.51 -16.80
N THR A 67 2.23 6.27 -18.08
CA THR A 67 2.79 7.28 -18.99
C THR A 67 1.84 8.45 -19.18
N ARG A 68 0.54 8.17 -19.38
CA ARG A 68 -0.48 9.22 -19.46
C ARG A 68 -0.65 9.98 -18.14
N LEU A 69 -0.54 9.27 -17.02
CA LEU A 69 -0.63 9.88 -15.71
C LEU A 69 0.58 10.78 -15.40
N ALA A 70 1.79 10.41 -15.86
CA ALA A 70 3.00 11.22 -15.71
C ALA A 70 2.85 12.56 -16.44
N ALA A 71 2.33 12.57 -17.66
CA ALA A 71 2.03 13.80 -18.39
C ALA A 71 0.98 14.69 -17.68
N LEU A 72 0.06 14.09 -16.92
CA LEU A 72 -0.88 14.84 -16.09
C LEU A 72 -0.20 15.44 -14.86
N GLN A 73 0.72 14.70 -14.20
CA GLN A 73 1.45 15.16 -13.02
C GLN A 73 2.17 16.49 -13.28
N GLU A 74 2.79 16.65 -14.43
CA GLU A 74 3.47 17.91 -14.81
C GLU A 74 2.53 19.12 -14.78
N ARG A 75 1.26 18.92 -15.10
CA ARG A 75 0.24 19.98 -15.18
C ARG A 75 -0.40 20.33 -13.84
N VAL A 76 -0.28 19.47 -12.85
CA VAL A 76 -0.97 19.62 -11.55
C VAL A 76 0.00 19.60 -10.37
N SER A 77 1.30 19.58 -10.62
CA SER A 77 2.37 19.43 -9.62
C SER A 77 2.39 20.54 -8.56
N ASP A 78 1.81 21.72 -8.90
CA ASP A 78 1.63 22.84 -7.98
C ASP A 78 0.58 22.58 -6.90
N ARG A 79 -0.29 21.60 -7.08
CA ARG A 79 -1.41 21.29 -6.17
C ARG A 79 -1.48 19.84 -5.74
N LEU A 80 -1.03 18.92 -6.58
CA LEU A 80 -1.16 17.49 -6.37
C LEU A 80 0.19 16.79 -6.52
N VAL A 81 0.45 15.86 -5.61
CA VAL A 81 1.48 14.84 -5.75
C VAL A 81 0.79 13.51 -6.05
N ILE A 82 1.04 12.97 -7.24
CA ILE A 82 0.42 11.70 -7.67
C ILE A 82 1.33 10.53 -7.28
N ILE A 83 0.76 9.56 -6.57
CA ILE A 83 1.40 8.27 -6.33
C ILE A 83 0.59 7.22 -7.10
N PRO A 84 1.15 6.64 -8.18
CA PRO A 84 0.44 5.67 -8.98
C PRO A 84 0.21 4.38 -8.20
N ARG A 85 -1.02 3.90 -8.23
CA ARG A 85 -1.42 2.65 -7.62
C ARG A 85 -1.12 1.48 -8.53
N VAL A 86 -0.14 0.67 -8.15
CA VAL A 86 0.26 -0.56 -8.84
C VAL A 86 -0.05 -1.75 -7.93
N TYR A 87 -1.33 -2.11 -7.83
CA TYR A 87 -1.77 -3.19 -6.95
C TYR A 87 -1.55 -4.55 -7.62
N THR A 88 -0.47 -5.21 -7.22
CA THR A 88 0.00 -6.47 -7.82
C THR A 88 -0.68 -7.71 -7.24
N ASN A 89 -1.37 -7.57 -6.12
CA ASN A 89 -2.09 -8.65 -5.45
C ASN A 89 -3.60 -8.40 -5.44
N LYS A 90 -4.38 -9.48 -5.44
CA LYS A 90 -5.85 -9.40 -5.44
C LYS A 90 -6.43 -10.26 -4.33
N PRO A 91 -7.01 -9.64 -3.26
CA PRO A 91 -7.66 -10.40 -2.21
C PRO A 91 -8.93 -11.08 -2.75
N ARG A 92 -9.06 -12.39 -2.50
CA ARG A 92 -10.21 -13.19 -2.93
C ARG A 92 -10.88 -13.85 -1.73
N THR A 93 -12.08 -13.40 -1.38
CA THR A 93 -12.82 -13.90 -0.22
C THR A 93 -13.12 -15.39 -0.31
N LYS A 94 -13.42 -15.89 -1.50
CA LYS A 94 -13.70 -17.31 -1.75
C LYS A 94 -12.48 -18.11 -2.21
N GLY A 95 -11.29 -17.48 -2.34
CA GLY A 95 -10.07 -18.12 -2.78
C GLY A 95 -10.03 -18.53 -4.26
N THR A 96 -11.06 -18.19 -5.04
CA THR A 96 -11.18 -18.52 -6.48
C THR A 96 -11.01 -17.29 -7.36
N GLY A 97 -10.62 -17.50 -8.63
CA GLY A 97 -10.37 -16.46 -9.63
C GLY A 97 -8.95 -15.88 -9.55
N TYR A 98 -8.65 -14.91 -10.39
CA TYR A 98 -7.35 -14.27 -10.49
C TYR A 98 -6.90 -13.67 -9.14
N LYS A 99 -5.75 -14.11 -8.62
CA LYS A 99 -5.22 -13.75 -7.30
C LYS A 99 -4.18 -12.65 -7.33
N GLY A 100 -3.90 -12.10 -8.49
CA GLY A 100 -2.87 -11.08 -8.71
C GLY A 100 -1.60 -11.66 -9.34
N LEU A 101 -0.72 -10.75 -9.76
CA LEU A 101 0.51 -11.06 -10.48
C LEU A 101 1.46 -11.97 -9.69
N LEU A 102 1.43 -11.88 -8.34
CA LEU A 102 2.22 -12.76 -7.48
C LEU A 102 1.91 -14.25 -7.69
N HIS A 103 0.64 -14.59 -7.87
CA HIS A 103 0.23 -15.99 -8.07
C HIS A 103 0.25 -16.39 -9.53
N ASN A 104 -0.19 -15.49 -10.40
CA ASN A 104 -0.34 -15.72 -11.83
C ASN A 104 0.50 -14.70 -12.61
N PRO A 105 1.83 -14.84 -12.63
CA PRO A 105 2.73 -13.95 -13.38
C PRO A 105 2.54 -14.09 -14.90
N ASP A 106 2.17 -15.28 -15.35
CA ASP A 106 1.78 -15.61 -16.70
C ASP A 106 0.41 -16.31 -16.67
N PRO A 107 -0.65 -15.69 -17.21
CA PRO A 107 -1.98 -16.31 -17.23
C PRO A 107 -2.06 -17.66 -17.92
N GLU A 108 -1.14 -17.94 -18.87
CA GLU A 108 -1.13 -19.18 -19.65
C GLU A 108 -0.30 -20.28 -18.97
N ALA A 109 0.69 -19.93 -18.15
CA ALA A 109 1.59 -20.88 -17.50
C ALA A 109 1.11 -21.43 -16.15
N GLY A 110 0.06 -20.83 -15.55
CA GLY A 110 -0.44 -21.20 -14.23
C GLY A 110 0.28 -20.55 -13.06
N ASP A 111 0.10 -21.08 -11.84
CA ASP A 111 0.62 -20.48 -10.60
C ASP A 111 2.12 -20.76 -10.43
N ASP A 112 2.97 -19.74 -10.44
CA ASP A 112 4.37 -19.77 -10.04
C ASP A 112 4.74 -18.61 -9.10
N LEU A 113 4.89 -18.92 -7.81
CA LEU A 113 5.19 -17.90 -6.81
C LEU A 113 6.62 -17.33 -6.89
N LEU A 114 7.58 -18.06 -7.44
CA LEU A 114 8.93 -17.54 -7.63
C LEU A 114 8.96 -16.50 -8.75
N GLU A 115 8.41 -16.86 -9.91
CA GLU A 115 8.26 -15.91 -11.00
C GLU A 115 7.32 -14.77 -10.62
N GLY A 116 6.29 -15.05 -9.81
CA GLY A 116 5.39 -14.03 -9.26
C GLY A 116 6.10 -12.98 -8.43
N VAL A 117 7.02 -13.37 -7.54
CA VAL A 117 7.83 -12.41 -6.75
C VAL A 117 8.69 -11.53 -7.66
N LYS A 118 9.29 -12.12 -8.71
CA LYS A 118 10.07 -11.35 -9.70
C LYS A 118 9.17 -10.43 -10.54
N ALA A 119 8.02 -10.94 -10.96
CA ALA A 119 7.06 -10.18 -11.77
C ALA A 119 6.51 -8.95 -11.03
N ILE A 120 6.12 -9.08 -9.76
CA ILE A 120 5.65 -7.91 -8.98
C ILE A 120 6.75 -6.85 -8.85
N ARG A 121 7.99 -7.25 -8.59
CA ARG A 121 9.12 -6.32 -8.49
C ARG A 121 9.43 -5.68 -9.85
N ARG A 122 9.48 -6.45 -10.92
CA ARG A 122 9.70 -5.95 -12.29
C ARG A 122 8.65 -4.92 -12.69
N MET A 123 7.37 -5.18 -12.40
CA MET A 123 6.27 -4.25 -12.67
C MET A 123 6.52 -2.87 -12.03
N HIS A 124 6.87 -2.84 -10.75
CA HIS A 124 7.17 -1.60 -10.04
C HIS A 124 8.42 -0.91 -10.58
N LEU A 125 9.52 -1.66 -10.82
CA LEU A 125 10.75 -1.11 -11.39
C LEU A 125 10.50 -0.46 -12.74
N ARG A 126 9.77 -1.13 -13.64
CA ARG A 126 9.44 -0.58 -14.96
C ARG A 126 8.63 0.71 -14.87
N VAL A 127 7.65 0.77 -13.98
CA VAL A 127 6.89 2.03 -13.77
C VAL A 127 7.83 3.14 -13.31
N ILE A 128 8.71 2.88 -12.35
CA ILE A 128 9.66 3.87 -11.84
C ILE A 128 10.63 4.32 -12.95
N GLU A 129 11.22 3.37 -13.68
CA GLU A 129 12.23 3.64 -14.69
C GLU A 129 11.68 4.36 -15.93
N GLU A 130 10.47 3.99 -16.36
CA GLU A 130 9.87 4.53 -17.58
C GLU A 130 9.09 5.83 -17.36
N THR A 131 8.64 6.12 -16.13
CA THR A 131 7.77 7.28 -15.85
C THR A 131 8.29 8.21 -14.76
N GLY A 132 9.29 7.80 -13.99
CA GLY A 132 9.77 8.56 -12.83
C GLY A 132 8.85 8.51 -11.60
N PHE A 133 7.73 7.81 -11.68
CA PHE A 133 6.81 7.68 -10.56
C PHE A 133 7.26 6.63 -9.53
N PHE A 134 7.28 6.99 -8.27
CA PHE A 134 7.34 6.03 -7.16
C PHE A 134 5.92 5.58 -6.81
N THR A 135 5.76 4.31 -6.47
CA THR A 135 4.48 3.61 -6.57
C THR A 135 3.83 3.33 -5.22
N ALA A 136 2.54 2.96 -5.27
CA ALA A 136 1.79 2.43 -4.14
C ALA A 136 1.34 0.99 -4.41
N ASP A 137 1.40 0.11 -3.40
CA ASP A 137 0.78 -1.23 -3.46
C ASP A 137 -0.02 -1.53 -2.18
N GLU A 138 -0.90 -2.52 -2.25
CA GLU A 138 -1.63 -3.03 -1.09
C GLU A 138 -0.84 -4.17 -0.45
N MET A 139 -0.48 -4.02 0.82
CA MET A 139 0.16 -5.06 1.62
C MET A 139 -0.87 -6.17 1.94
N LEU A 140 -1.10 -7.06 0.98
CA LEU A 140 -1.99 -8.21 1.18
C LEU A 140 -1.30 -9.28 2.03
N TYR A 141 -0.01 -9.47 1.82
CA TYR A 141 0.84 -10.41 2.56
C TYR A 141 2.02 -9.66 3.17
N PRO A 142 2.06 -9.42 4.50
CA PRO A 142 3.13 -8.67 5.16
C PRO A 142 4.54 -9.19 4.85
N THR A 143 4.70 -10.52 4.78
CA THR A 143 5.99 -11.15 4.45
C THR A 143 6.51 -10.80 3.06
N ASN A 144 5.62 -10.46 2.12
CA ASN A 144 5.98 -10.16 0.72
C ASN A 144 6.32 -8.69 0.51
N TYR A 145 5.88 -7.79 1.41
CA TYR A 145 6.22 -6.37 1.36
C TYR A 145 7.73 -6.14 1.24
N GLN A 146 8.53 -6.96 1.90
CA GLN A 146 10.00 -6.84 1.90
C GLN A 146 10.66 -6.99 0.51
N TYR A 147 9.98 -7.60 -0.47
CA TYR A 147 10.46 -7.64 -1.86
C TYR A 147 10.31 -6.30 -2.59
N LEU A 148 9.49 -5.39 -2.07
CA LEU A 148 9.12 -4.12 -2.67
C LEU A 148 9.48 -2.90 -1.80
N VAL A 149 10.06 -3.10 -0.61
CA VAL A 149 10.26 -2.06 0.40
C VAL A 149 11.02 -0.83 -0.12
N ASP A 150 11.95 -1.03 -1.06
CA ASP A 150 12.77 0.00 -1.68
C ASP A 150 12.10 0.69 -2.89
N LEU A 151 10.89 0.28 -3.28
CA LEU A 151 10.18 0.78 -4.45
C LEU A 151 8.91 1.58 -4.10
N LEU A 152 8.28 1.26 -2.96
CA LEU A 152 7.00 1.83 -2.59
C LEU A 152 7.15 3.15 -1.83
N SER A 153 6.37 4.16 -2.20
CA SER A 153 6.22 5.44 -1.48
C SER A 153 4.88 5.56 -0.75
N TYR A 154 4.04 4.56 -0.87
CA TYR A 154 2.79 4.42 -0.11
C TYR A 154 2.38 2.96 -0.01
N VAL A 155 1.83 2.58 1.13
CA VAL A 155 1.31 1.22 1.37
C VAL A 155 -0.14 1.30 1.84
N ALA A 156 -1.02 0.48 1.26
CA ALA A 156 -2.38 0.34 1.75
C ALA A 156 -2.56 -0.98 2.53
N VAL A 157 -3.29 -0.92 3.64
CA VAL A 157 -3.79 -2.11 4.34
C VAL A 157 -5.27 -2.28 4.03
N GLY A 158 -5.60 -3.42 3.45
CA GLY A 158 -6.94 -3.72 2.96
C GLY A 158 -7.98 -3.92 4.07
N ALA A 159 -9.26 -3.75 3.72
CA ALA A 159 -10.39 -3.90 4.65
C ALA A 159 -10.52 -5.31 5.28
N ARG A 160 -9.97 -6.34 4.63
CA ARG A 160 -9.95 -7.71 5.16
C ARG A 160 -8.70 -7.99 6.01
N SER A 161 -7.69 -7.14 5.90
CA SER A 161 -6.38 -7.30 6.53
C SER A 161 -6.21 -6.41 7.76
N VAL A 162 -6.95 -5.31 7.86
CA VAL A 162 -6.80 -4.28 8.90
C VAL A 162 -7.01 -4.81 10.32
N GLU A 163 -7.74 -5.92 10.50
CA GLU A 163 -7.95 -6.58 11.79
C GLU A 163 -6.81 -7.56 12.15
N ASN A 164 -5.99 -7.94 11.16
CA ASN A 164 -4.91 -8.89 11.37
C ASN A 164 -3.75 -8.23 12.12
N GLN A 165 -3.27 -8.90 13.18
CA GLN A 165 -2.22 -8.38 14.06
C GLN A 165 -0.90 -8.17 13.30
N GLU A 166 -0.48 -9.12 12.46
CA GLU A 166 0.79 -9.03 11.73
C GLU A 166 0.82 -7.80 10.79
N HIS A 167 -0.31 -7.47 10.12
CA HIS A 167 -0.38 -6.26 9.28
C HIS A 167 -0.16 -4.98 10.09
N ARG A 168 -0.69 -4.90 11.31
CA ARG A 168 -0.53 -3.74 12.20
C ARG A 168 0.90 -3.61 12.68
N LEU A 169 1.50 -4.73 13.10
CA LEU A 169 2.88 -4.81 13.56
C LEU A 169 3.87 -4.45 12.43
N VAL A 170 3.72 -5.03 11.24
CA VAL A 170 4.58 -4.70 10.11
C VAL A 170 4.41 -3.25 9.68
N ALA A 171 3.18 -2.71 9.72
CA ALA A 171 2.94 -1.30 9.39
C ALA A 171 3.69 -0.33 10.30
N SER A 172 3.96 -0.69 11.56
CA SER A 172 4.75 0.13 12.50
C SER A 172 6.22 0.28 12.12
N GLY A 173 6.73 -0.64 11.28
CA GLY A 173 8.10 -0.61 10.77
C GLY A 173 8.23 -0.08 9.34
N ILE A 174 7.15 0.41 8.73
CA ILE A 174 7.16 0.99 7.38
C ILE A 174 7.51 2.48 7.47
N SER A 175 8.47 2.94 6.67
CA SER A 175 8.98 4.31 6.70
C SER A 175 8.16 5.30 5.82
N VAL A 176 7.23 4.81 5.02
CA VAL A 176 6.35 5.62 4.15
C VAL A 176 4.92 5.62 4.68
N PRO A 177 4.03 6.52 4.20
CA PRO A 177 2.65 6.55 4.66
C PRO A 177 1.93 5.23 4.46
N VAL A 178 1.18 4.81 5.49
CA VAL A 178 0.37 3.58 5.47
C VAL A 178 -1.10 3.90 5.69
N GLY A 179 -1.91 3.64 4.65
CA GLY A 179 -3.36 3.85 4.71
C GLY A 179 -4.10 2.63 5.26
N MET A 180 -4.69 2.76 6.45
CA MET A 180 -5.50 1.74 7.09
C MET A 180 -6.96 1.88 6.66
N LYS A 181 -7.45 0.96 5.81
CA LYS A 181 -8.86 0.98 5.37
C LYS A 181 -9.78 0.53 6.51
N ASN A 182 -10.96 1.16 6.65
CA ASN A 182 -11.96 0.59 7.55
C ASN A 182 -12.35 -0.83 7.10
N PRO A 183 -12.69 -1.74 8.04
CA PRO A 183 -13.14 -3.10 7.73
C PRO A 183 -14.37 -3.11 6.81
N THR A 184 -14.64 -4.24 6.21
CA THR A 184 -15.80 -4.42 5.32
C THR A 184 -17.13 -4.07 6.00
N ALA A 185 -17.27 -4.35 7.30
CA ALA A 185 -18.44 -3.99 8.11
C ALA A 185 -18.48 -2.52 8.57
N GLY A 186 -17.48 -1.69 8.23
CA GLY A 186 -17.49 -0.25 8.46
C GLY A 186 -17.03 0.24 9.82
N SER A 187 -16.51 -0.62 10.71
CA SER A 187 -16.06 -0.21 12.04
C SER A 187 -14.90 0.79 12.00
N THR A 188 -15.18 2.05 12.32
CA THR A 188 -14.14 3.08 12.47
C THR A 188 -13.26 2.83 13.71
N SER A 189 -13.79 2.19 14.76
CA SER A 189 -13.01 1.82 15.95
C SER A 189 -11.90 0.83 15.63
N VAL A 190 -12.20 -0.19 14.83
CA VAL A 190 -11.19 -1.17 14.38
C VAL A 190 -10.10 -0.50 13.55
N MET A 191 -10.49 0.40 12.64
CA MET A 191 -9.55 1.18 11.83
C MET A 191 -8.65 2.05 12.71
N LEU A 192 -9.22 2.80 13.67
CA LEU A 192 -8.46 3.65 14.59
C LEU A 192 -7.50 2.82 15.45
N ASN A 193 -7.95 1.70 16.00
CA ASN A 193 -7.07 0.79 16.75
C ASN A 193 -5.90 0.26 15.91
N SER A 194 -6.14 0.03 14.60
CA SER A 194 -5.07 -0.39 13.69
C SER A 194 -4.03 0.71 13.48
N ILE A 195 -4.49 1.97 13.40
CA ILE A 195 -3.62 3.13 13.24
C ILE A 195 -2.79 3.32 14.52
N TYR A 196 -3.42 3.28 15.70
CA TYR A 196 -2.70 3.38 16.97
C TYR A 196 -1.63 2.30 17.11
N ALA A 197 -1.96 1.05 16.78
CA ALA A 197 -1.00 -0.05 16.81
C ALA A 197 0.16 0.16 15.82
N ALA A 198 -0.12 0.70 14.63
CA ALA A 198 0.91 1.00 13.64
C ALA A 198 1.78 2.22 14.01
N GLN A 199 1.26 3.15 14.80
CA GLN A 199 1.99 4.34 15.25
C GLN A 199 2.82 4.09 16.51
N ALA A 200 2.54 3.01 17.25
CA ALA A 200 3.28 2.64 18.45
C ALA A 200 4.56 1.85 18.12
N GLU A 201 5.55 1.94 19.01
CA GLU A 201 6.67 1.03 19.03
C GLU A 201 6.19 -0.40 19.25
N GLN A 202 6.76 -1.36 18.52
CA GLN A 202 6.36 -2.76 18.58
C GLN A 202 7.58 -3.68 18.59
N GLY A 203 7.51 -4.75 19.42
CA GLY A 203 8.45 -5.88 19.39
C GLY A 203 7.71 -7.14 18.96
N PHE A 204 8.20 -7.85 17.94
CA PHE A 204 7.53 -9.07 17.45
C PHE A 204 8.47 -9.97 16.64
N ILE A 205 8.00 -11.19 16.35
CA ILE A 205 8.73 -12.12 15.48
C ILE A 205 8.29 -11.92 14.04
N PHE A 206 9.23 -11.57 13.17
CA PHE A 206 8.99 -11.45 11.74
C PHE A 206 10.01 -12.26 10.94
N ARG A 207 9.57 -13.25 10.17
CA ARG A 207 10.41 -14.11 9.32
C ARG A 207 11.58 -14.75 10.08
N ASN A 208 11.33 -15.29 11.26
CA ASN A 208 12.30 -15.89 12.20
C ASN A 208 13.31 -14.89 12.81
N TRP A 209 13.05 -13.59 12.72
CA TRP A 209 13.81 -12.55 13.42
C TRP A 209 12.95 -11.96 14.54
N GLU A 210 13.57 -11.70 15.66
CA GLU A 210 13.06 -10.76 16.65
C GLU A 210 13.33 -9.36 16.13
N VAL A 211 12.28 -8.54 15.99
CA VAL A 211 12.36 -7.20 15.42
C VAL A 211 11.71 -6.19 16.34
N ASP A 212 12.31 -5.01 16.44
CA ASP A 212 11.72 -3.84 17.05
C ASP A 212 11.42 -2.79 15.97
N THR A 213 10.30 -2.10 16.13
CA THR A 213 9.89 -1.04 15.22
C THR A 213 9.61 0.25 15.98
N PRO A 214 9.93 1.43 15.38
CA PRO A 214 9.79 2.72 16.05
C PRO A 214 8.36 3.26 16.06
N GLY A 215 7.41 2.58 15.42
CA GLY A 215 6.13 3.15 15.07
C GLY A 215 6.17 4.00 13.79
N ASN A 216 5.05 4.02 13.07
CA ASN A 216 4.89 4.80 11.84
C ASN A 216 3.94 5.99 12.06
N PRO A 217 4.43 7.21 12.29
CA PRO A 217 3.58 8.37 12.54
C PRO A 217 2.74 8.78 11.33
N LEU A 218 3.05 8.25 10.13
CA LEU A 218 2.32 8.52 8.89
C LEU A 218 1.21 7.48 8.61
N ALA A 219 0.97 6.54 9.54
CA ALA A 219 -0.19 5.65 9.45
C ALA A 219 -1.48 6.47 9.63
N HIS A 220 -2.45 6.29 8.71
CA HIS A 220 -3.65 7.12 8.64
C HIS A 220 -4.89 6.35 8.17
N ALA A 221 -6.06 6.97 8.34
CA ALA A 221 -7.36 6.41 8.00
C ALA A 221 -7.66 6.47 6.51
N VAL A 222 -8.27 5.40 5.97
CA VAL A 222 -8.84 5.37 4.62
C VAL A 222 -10.30 4.93 4.67
N LEU A 223 -11.22 5.83 4.41
CA LEU A 223 -12.64 5.55 4.34
C LEU A 223 -12.99 4.98 2.95
N ARG A 224 -13.53 3.75 2.93
CA ARG A 224 -13.78 3.01 1.69
C ARG A 224 -15.26 2.57 1.50
N GLY A 225 -16.17 3.10 2.32
CA GLY A 225 -17.53 2.59 2.42
C GLY A 225 -17.60 1.28 3.24
N TYR A 226 -18.79 0.73 3.38
CA TYR A 226 -19.02 -0.50 4.14
C TYR A 226 -20.23 -1.27 3.62
N ILE A 227 -20.37 -2.52 4.06
CA ILE A 227 -21.54 -3.35 3.82
C ILE A 227 -22.35 -3.35 5.11
N GLY A 228 -23.61 -2.86 5.02
CA GLY A 228 -24.54 -2.87 6.15
C GLY A 228 -25.05 -4.27 6.48
N LEU A 229 -25.76 -4.40 7.61
CA LEU A 229 -26.36 -5.66 8.04
C LEU A 229 -27.42 -6.18 7.06
N ASP A 230 -27.99 -5.28 6.25
CA ASP A 230 -28.93 -5.59 5.16
C ASP A 230 -28.22 -6.08 3.88
N GLY A 231 -26.89 -6.21 3.89
CA GLY A 231 -26.07 -6.63 2.76
C GLY A 231 -25.84 -5.56 1.69
N ARG A 232 -26.34 -4.33 1.89
CA ARG A 232 -26.16 -3.22 0.95
C ARG A 232 -24.86 -2.49 1.21
N THR A 233 -24.31 -1.88 0.15
CA THR A 233 -23.10 -1.04 0.25
C THR A 233 -23.50 0.41 0.54
N TYR A 234 -22.82 1.00 1.53
CA TYR A 234 -23.01 2.38 1.95
C TYR A 234 -21.68 3.15 1.85
N PRO A 235 -21.71 4.42 1.43
CA PRO A 235 -20.57 5.32 1.52
C PRO A 235 -20.34 5.74 2.98
N ASN A 236 -19.10 6.16 3.30
CA ASN A 236 -18.76 6.73 4.61
C ASN A 236 -17.83 7.95 4.48
N TYR A 237 -17.96 8.70 3.39
CA TYR A 237 -17.17 9.89 3.09
C TYR A 237 -17.97 11.20 3.19
N HIS A 238 -19.26 11.15 3.58
CA HIS A 238 -20.04 12.37 3.80
C HIS A 238 -19.51 13.14 5.02
N TYR A 239 -19.81 14.44 5.06
CA TYR A 239 -19.30 15.35 6.08
C TYR A 239 -19.49 14.83 7.51
N GLU A 240 -20.66 14.31 7.84
CA GLU A 240 -20.99 13.77 9.17
C GLU A 240 -20.14 12.54 9.54
N HIS A 241 -19.72 11.75 8.56
CA HIS A 241 -18.81 10.62 8.81
C HIS A 241 -17.40 11.12 9.13
N LEU A 242 -16.93 12.14 8.39
CA LEU A 242 -15.62 12.75 8.60
C LEU A 242 -15.55 13.48 9.94
N GLU A 243 -16.60 14.23 10.29
CA GLU A 243 -16.69 14.94 11.58
C GLU A 243 -16.64 13.95 12.76
N ARG A 244 -17.47 12.90 12.73
CA ARG A 244 -17.45 11.82 13.75
C ARG A 244 -16.11 11.09 13.80
N LEU A 245 -15.44 10.93 12.68
CA LEU A 245 -14.10 10.34 12.66
C LEU A 245 -13.10 11.31 13.31
N ALA A 246 -13.12 12.59 12.95
CA ALA A 246 -12.23 13.61 13.47
C ALA A 246 -12.36 13.77 15.00
N GLU A 247 -13.59 13.74 15.54
CA GLU A 247 -13.83 13.77 16.99
C GLU A 247 -13.18 12.62 17.75
N ARG A 248 -13.04 11.46 17.10
CA ARG A 248 -12.46 10.23 17.66
C ARG A 248 -10.97 10.08 17.36
N TYR A 249 -10.49 10.85 16.41
CA TYR A 249 -9.11 10.86 15.99
C TYR A 249 -8.35 11.80 16.91
N THR A 250 -7.74 11.25 17.96
CA THR A 250 -7.03 12.03 18.97
C THR A 250 -5.95 12.90 18.33
N PRO A 251 -5.63 14.10 18.87
CA PRO A 251 -4.68 15.07 18.30
C PRO A 251 -3.27 14.56 18.01
N CYS A 252 -2.91 13.38 18.49
CA CYS A 252 -1.64 12.71 18.20
C CYS A 252 -1.55 12.12 16.80
N LEU A 253 -2.64 12.12 16.06
CA LEU A 253 -2.71 11.55 14.72
C LEU A 253 -2.55 12.68 13.71
N LEU A 254 -1.38 12.74 13.16
CA LEU A 254 -0.84 13.90 12.48
C LEU A 254 -1.54 14.33 11.20
N TYR A 255 -2.46 13.57 10.62
CA TYR A 255 -3.18 14.05 9.45
C TYR A 255 -4.35 13.16 9.04
N THR A 256 -5.53 13.69 9.07
CA THR A 256 -6.61 13.23 8.21
C THR A 256 -6.48 13.98 6.90
N SER A 257 -6.25 13.29 5.79
CA SER A 257 -6.40 13.92 4.49
C SER A 257 -7.74 14.65 4.46
N PRO A 258 -7.79 15.95 4.24
CA PRO A 258 -9.06 16.59 4.03
C PRO A 258 -9.68 15.92 2.81
N SER A 259 -10.86 15.32 3.02
CA SER A 259 -11.74 15.05 1.90
C SER A 259 -11.88 16.34 1.11
N PRO A 260 -11.89 16.33 -0.22
CA PRO A 260 -12.21 17.54 -0.96
C PRO A 260 -13.52 18.05 -0.38
N ARG A 261 -13.43 19.17 0.31
CA ARG A 261 -14.60 20.03 0.51
C ARG A 261 -14.82 20.63 -0.86
N ASP A 262 -16.00 20.42 -1.39
CA ASP A 262 -16.46 21.02 -2.65
C ASP A 262 -16.11 22.50 -2.73
#